data_3ec7d21035ea6effc8f9b4c4e51fd990
#
_entry.id   3ec7d21035ea6effc8f9b4c4e51fd990
#
_cell.length_a   1.000
_cell.length_b   1.000
_cell.length_c   1.000
_cell.angle_alpha   90.00
_cell.angle_beta   90.00
_cell.angle_gamma   90.00
#
_symmetry.space_group_name_H-M   'P 1'
#
loop_
_entity.id
_entity.type
_entity.pdbx_description
1 polymer ?
#
loop_
_entity_poly.entity_id
_entity_poly.type
_entity_poly.pdbx_seq_one_letter_code
_entity_poly.pdbx_strand_id
1 'polypeptide(L)'
;MKKKDVNHLNRSELIDLVYQMDKSNTSLNTSVSEQIKQERRKIRQKKAVQKFIFKAVSVLIVVAAVCVLFATFWLPVLKVYGSSMSPTMEPGEVIVTVKSDTFKSGDIVAFWQGNKLLIKRVIAGPGQWVDIASDGTVSVDGQSLEESYLNGKARGTCDIELPHQVEESHWFLMGDNRDSSLDSRTASIGDVAKDQIEGKILFRIWPMNSVGIIQ
;
A
#
# COMPACT_ATOMS: atom_id res chain seq x y z
N MET A 1 51.23 27.33 -46.02
CA MET A 1 52.35 28.19 -45.56
C MET A 1 53.58 27.91 -46.45
N LYS A 2 54.03 28.91 -47.24
CA LYS A 2 55.26 28.79 -48.06
C LYS A 2 56.46 28.66 -47.11
N LYS A 3 57.28 27.59 -47.30
CA LYS A 3 58.60 27.48 -46.62
C LYS A 3 59.42 28.74 -46.99
N LYS A 4 59.57 29.67 -46.09
CA LYS A 4 60.54 30.78 -46.22
C LYS A 4 61.91 30.13 -46.06
N ASP A 5 62.73 30.41 -47.10
CA ASP A 5 64.12 29.90 -47.12
C ASP A 5 64.91 30.59 -45.99
N VAL A 6 65.29 29.85 -44.97
CA VAL A 6 65.89 30.36 -43.74
C VAL A 6 67.36 30.81 -43.93
N ASN A 7 67.92 30.45 -45.10
CA ASN A 7 69.35 30.65 -45.38
C ASN A 7 69.75 32.13 -45.74
N HIS A 8 68.76 33.02 -45.87
CA HIS A 8 68.99 34.44 -46.15
C HIS A 8 68.56 35.40 -45.04
N LEU A 9 68.24 34.90 -43.85
CA LEU A 9 67.84 35.76 -42.74
C LEU A 9 69.05 36.26 -41.95
N ASN A 10 69.04 37.57 -41.66
CA ASN A 10 70.00 38.22 -40.75
C ASN A 10 69.78 37.67 -39.32
N ARG A 11 70.84 37.75 -38.51
CA ARG A 11 70.83 37.24 -37.13
C ARG A 11 69.67 37.80 -36.27
N SER A 12 69.28 39.04 -36.44
CA SER A 12 68.19 39.70 -35.74
C SER A 12 66.83 39.13 -36.22
N GLU A 13 66.67 38.85 -37.50
CA GLU A 13 65.47 38.27 -38.08
C GLU A 13 65.27 36.81 -37.67
N LEU A 14 66.36 36.08 -37.46
CA LEU A 14 66.33 34.72 -36.93
C LEU A 14 65.91 34.71 -35.46
N ILE A 15 66.40 35.64 -34.66
CA ILE A 15 66.00 35.78 -33.24
C ILE A 15 64.50 36.12 -33.13
N ASP A 16 64.02 37.06 -33.95
CA ASP A 16 62.60 37.40 -33.98
C ASP A 16 61.72 36.22 -34.43
N LEU A 17 62.17 35.44 -35.40
CA LEU A 17 61.45 34.27 -35.88
C LEU A 17 61.38 33.20 -34.75
N VAL A 18 62.45 32.92 -34.08
CA VAL A 18 62.52 31.99 -32.95
C VAL A 18 61.59 32.46 -31.81
N TYR A 19 61.64 33.76 -31.49
CA TYR A 19 60.76 34.34 -30.47
C TYR A 19 59.28 34.23 -30.84
N GLN A 20 58.90 34.48 -32.09
CA GLN A 20 57.52 34.30 -32.60
C GLN A 20 57.10 32.83 -32.58
N MET A 21 57.99 31.92 -32.92
CA MET A 21 57.70 30.48 -32.84
C MET A 21 57.54 30.01 -31.38
N ASP A 22 58.32 30.46 -30.48
CA ASP A 22 58.24 30.13 -29.05
C ASP A 22 56.93 30.69 -28.44
N LYS A 23 56.60 31.96 -28.74
CA LYS A 23 55.34 32.57 -28.34
C LYS A 23 54.11 31.84 -28.89
N SER A 24 54.18 31.42 -30.15
CA SER A 24 53.06 30.64 -30.75
C SER A 24 52.93 29.26 -30.15
N ASN A 25 54.06 28.56 -29.86
CA ASN A 25 54.06 27.29 -29.18
C ASN A 25 53.52 27.40 -27.75
N THR A 26 53.90 28.44 -27.03
CA THR A 26 53.41 28.69 -25.66
C THR A 26 51.90 28.98 -25.68
N SER A 27 51.40 29.76 -26.62
CA SER A 27 49.96 30.02 -26.75
C SER A 27 49.14 28.78 -27.17
N LEU A 28 49.67 27.94 -28.05
CA LEU A 28 49.06 26.66 -28.44
C LEU A 28 49.03 25.69 -27.23
N ASN A 29 50.12 25.55 -26.51
CA ASN A 29 50.19 24.71 -25.32
C ASN A 29 49.20 25.16 -24.22
N THR A 30 49.04 26.47 -24.04
CA THR A 30 48.10 27.04 -23.07
C THR A 30 46.65 26.72 -23.51
N SER A 31 46.34 26.93 -24.77
CA SER A 31 45.01 26.61 -25.34
C SER A 31 44.65 25.12 -25.19
N VAL A 32 45.57 24.23 -25.55
CA VAL A 32 45.38 22.76 -25.39
C VAL A 32 45.20 22.38 -23.95
N SER A 33 46.01 22.94 -23.04
CA SER A 33 45.88 22.65 -21.59
C SER A 33 44.54 23.09 -21.01
N GLU A 34 43.99 24.20 -21.48
CA GLU A 34 42.66 24.66 -21.07
C GLU A 34 41.54 23.79 -21.59
N GLN A 35 41.62 23.34 -22.84
CA GLN A 35 40.68 22.41 -23.42
C GLN A 35 40.65 21.07 -22.63
N ILE A 36 41.81 20.53 -22.30
CA ILE A 36 41.97 19.33 -21.49
C ILE A 36 41.34 19.52 -20.10
N LYS A 37 41.57 20.68 -19.45
CA LYS A 37 40.97 21.01 -18.16
C LYS A 37 39.43 21.08 -18.24
N GLN A 38 38.89 21.68 -19.29
CA GLN A 38 37.43 21.75 -19.51
C GLN A 38 36.83 20.36 -19.71
N GLU A 39 37.42 19.51 -20.53
CA GLU A 39 36.96 18.14 -20.74
C GLU A 39 37.01 17.28 -19.45
N ARG A 40 38.11 17.41 -18.68
CA ARG A 40 38.21 16.76 -17.37
C ARG A 40 37.14 17.24 -16.39
N ARG A 41 36.78 18.53 -16.40
CA ARG A 41 35.67 19.08 -15.56
C ARG A 41 34.32 18.48 -16.00
N LYS A 42 34.04 18.42 -17.30
CA LYS A 42 32.80 17.80 -17.81
C LYS A 42 32.68 16.33 -17.42
N ILE A 43 33.77 15.56 -17.55
CA ILE A 43 33.81 14.15 -17.15
C ILE A 43 33.59 13.99 -15.64
N ARG A 44 34.24 14.85 -14.81
CA ARG A 44 34.02 14.83 -13.35
C ARG A 44 32.59 15.17 -12.98
N GLN A 45 31.99 16.19 -13.63
CA GLN A 45 30.59 16.54 -13.40
C GLN A 45 29.64 15.42 -13.77
N LYS A 46 29.81 14.78 -14.93
CA LYS A 46 29.00 13.62 -15.35
C LYS A 46 29.11 12.48 -14.34
N LYS A 47 30.33 12.13 -13.90
CA LYS A 47 30.54 11.09 -12.89
C LYS A 47 29.95 11.46 -11.52
N ALA A 48 30.00 12.73 -11.11
CA ALA A 48 29.39 13.20 -9.87
C ALA A 48 27.86 13.09 -9.93
N VAL A 49 27.25 13.52 -11.02
CA VAL A 49 25.80 13.39 -11.26
C VAL A 49 25.37 11.93 -11.29
N GLN A 50 26.11 11.06 -11.99
CA GLN A 50 25.81 9.63 -12.00
C GLN A 50 25.88 9.01 -10.60
N LYS A 51 26.91 9.35 -9.80
CA LYS A 51 27.02 8.88 -8.41
C LYS A 51 25.87 9.40 -7.55
N PHE A 52 25.46 10.65 -7.74
CA PHE A 52 24.33 11.23 -7.03
C PHE A 52 23.02 10.52 -7.37
N ILE A 53 22.76 10.31 -8.68
CA ILE A 53 21.57 9.58 -9.14
C ILE A 53 21.57 8.16 -8.58
N PHE A 54 22.70 7.45 -8.65
CA PHE A 54 22.80 6.09 -8.12
C PHE A 54 22.52 6.03 -6.62
N LYS A 55 23.05 6.98 -5.84
CA LYS A 55 22.74 7.08 -4.41
C LYS A 55 21.26 7.38 -4.15
N ALA A 56 20.68 8.32 -4.90
CA ALA A 56 19.26 8.66 -4.76
C ALA A 56 18.35 7.46 -5.08
N VAL A 57 18.65 6.73 -6.15
CA VAL A 57 17.91 5.50 -6.52
C VAL A 57 18.08 4.41 -5.45
N SER A 58 19.29 4.22 -4.92
CA SER A 58 19.52 3.25 -3.85
C SER A 58 18.72 3.58 -2.58
N VAL A 59 18.69 4.83 -2.17
CA VAL A 59 17.89 5.28 -1.03
C VAL A 59 16.40 5.05 -1.29
N LEU A 60 15.92 5.38 -2.49
CA LEU A 60 14.52 5.16 -2.87
C LEU A 60 14.13 3.68 -2.78
N ILE A 61 15.00 2.78 -3.28
CA ILE A 61 14.78 1.33 -3.21
C ILE A 61 14.71 0.85 -1.75
N VAL A 62 15.62 1.32 -0.90
CA VAL A 62 15.60 0.94 0.52
C VAL A 62 14.33 1.42 1.21
N VAL A 63 13.94 2.69 0.98
CA VAL A 63 12.70 3.24 1.55
C VAL A 63 11.49 2.44 1.04
N ALA A 64 11.41 2.15 -0.25
CA ALA A 64 10.33 1.34 -0.80
C ALA A 64 10.28 -0.07 -0.18
N ALA A 65 11.43 -0.72 0.00
CA ALA A 65 11.50 -2.04 0.64
C ALA A 65 11.02 -1.99 2.10
N VAL A 66 11.41 -0.97 2.85
CA VAL A 66 10.94 -0.76 4.24
C VAL A 66 9.44 -0.51 4.28
N CYS A 67 8.91 0.32 3.38
CA CYS A 67 7.46 0.56 3.28
C CYS A 67 6.68 -0.72 2.97
N VAL A 68 7.17 -1.56 2.04
CA VAL A 68 6.55 -2.84 1.70
C VAL A 68 6.55 -3.78 2.90
N LEU A 69 7.68 -3.91 3.60
CA LEU A 69 7.77 -4.73 4.81
C LEU A 69 6.78 -4.23 5.89
N PHE A 70 6.74 -2.93 6.13
CA PHE A 70 5.82 -2.34 7.08
C PHE A 70 4.35 -2.61 6.69
N ALA A 71 4.00 -2.38 5.42
CA ALA A 71 2.66 -2.64 4.90
C ALA A 71 2.26 -4.12 5.07
N THR A 72 3.17 -5.06 4.80
CA THR A 72 2.90 -6.49 4.93
C THR A 72 2.55 -6.91 6.37
N PHE A 73 3.15 -6.26 7.37
CA PHE A 73 2.87 -6.57 8.77
C PHE A 73 1.61 -5.88 9.33
N TRP A 74 1.26 -4.70 8.82
CA TRP A 74 0.17 -3.88 9.37
C TRP A 74 -1.10 -3.87 8.54
N LEU A 75 -0.99 -4.25 7.25
CA LEU A 75 -2.08 -4.22 6.27
C LEU A 75 -2.22 -5.59 5.59
N PRO A 76 -2.67 -6.64 6.29
CA PRO A 76 -2.91 -7.92 5.67
C PRO A 76 -3.87 -7.80 4.49
N VAL A 77 -3.51 -8.42 3.36
CA VAL A 77 -4.32 -8.46 2.15
C VAL A 77 -5.00 -9.81 2.07
N LEU A 78 -6.32 -9.80 1.94
CA LEU A 78 -7.15 -11.00 1.91
C LEU A 78 -7.89 -11.11 0.59
N LYS A 79 -8.08 -12.34 0.11
CA LYS A 79 -8.99 -12.62 -1.00
C LYS A 79 -10.28 -13.18 -0.47
N VAL A 80 -11.39 -12.62 -0.89
CA VAL A 80 -12.74 -13.06 -0.50
C VAL A 80 -13.09 -14.38 -1.18
N TYR A 81 -13.49 -15.35 -0.37
CA TYR A 81 -14.03 -16.63 -0.82
C TYR A 81 -15.44 -16.80 -0.23
N GLY A 82 -16.38 -17.23 -1.07
CA GLY A 82 -17.77 -17.40 -0.64
C GLY A 82 -18.59 -16.12 -0.71
N SER A 83 -19.90 -16.29 -0.61
CA SER A 83 -20.92 -15.25 -0.84
C SER A 83 -21.60 -14.75 0.43
N SER A 84 -21.08 -15.09 1.62
CA SER A 84 -21.74 -14.75 2.89
C SER A 84 -21.80 -13.25 3.19
N MET A 85 -21.00 -12.44 2.46
CA MET A 85 -20.98 -10.98 2.57
C MET A 85 -21.57 -10.27 1.34
N SER A 86 -22.17 -11.04 0.40
CA SER A 86 -22.91 -10.41 -0.72
C SER A 86 -24.15 -9.66 -0.20
N PRO A 87 -24.48 -8.49 -0.74
CA PRO A 87 -23.88 -7.83 -1.90
C PRO A 87 -22.67 -6.94 -1.57
N THR A 88 -22.35 -6.73 -0.31
CA THR A 88 -21.26 -5.79 0.10
C THR A 88 -19.90 -6.23 -0.44
N MET A 89 -19.65 -7.54 -0.43
CA MET A 89 -18.42 -8.12 -0.97
C MET A 89 -18.75 -9.40 -1.78
N GLU A 90 -18.12 -9.52 -2.93
CA GLU A 90 -18.31 -10.65 -3.84
C GLU A 90 -17.09 -11.58 -3.87
N PRO A 91 -17.29 -12.87 -4.18
CA PRO A 91 -16.18 -13.81 -4.31
C PRO A 91 -15.15 -13.36 -5.34
N GLY A 92 -13.87 -13.48 -5.00
CA GLY A 92 -12.76 -13.10 -5.87
C GLY A 92 -12.22 -11.69 -5.63
N GLU A 93 -12.91 -10.87 -4.87
CA GLU A 93 -12.43 -9.56 -4.47
C GLU A 93 -11.19 -9.65 -3.58
N VAL A 94 -10.33 -8.63 -3.67
CA VAL A 94 -9.15 -8.49 -2.81
C VAL A 94 -9.31 -7.25 -1.95
N ILE A 95 -9.19 -7.46 -0.65
CA ILE A 95 -9.45 -6.47 0.38
C ILE A 95 -8.25 -6.29 1.29
N VAL A 96 -8.16 -5.13 1.92
CA VAL A 96 -7.13 -4.79 2.91
C VAL A 96 -7.78 -4.71 4.28
N THR A 97 -7.15 -5.39 5.23
CA THR A 97 -7.50 -5.31 6.64
C THR A 97 -6.52 -4.43 7.40
N VAL A 98 -6.96 -3.88 8.52
CA VAL A 98 -6.12 -3.12 9.45
C VAL A 98 -6.32 -3.69 10.84
N LYS A 99 -5.24 -3.94 11.56
CA LYS A 99 -5.32 -4.33 12.97
C LYS A 99 -6.00 -3.23 13.77
N SER A 100 -6.98 -3.60 14.56
CA SER A 100 -7.74 -2.70 15.42
C SER A 100 -8.05 -3.38 16.75
N ASP A 101 -8.08 -2.60 17.79
CA ASP A 101 -8.45 -3.05 19.13
C ASP A 101 -9.90 -2.71 19.51
N THR A 102 -10.59 -1.97 18.65
CA THR A 102 -11.97 -1.52 18.90
C THR A 102 -12.83 -1.77 17.68
N PHE A 103 -13.99 -2.36 17.89
CA PHE A 103 -14.96 -2.67 16.85
C PHE A 103 -16.32 -2.10 17.23
N LYS A 104 -17.04 -1.53 16.24
CA LYS A 104 -18.35 -0.90 16.39
C LYS A 104 -19.37 -1.59 15.50
N SER A 105 -20.64 -1.51 15.87
CA SER A 105 -21.73 -1.95 15.00
C SER A 105 -21.58 -1.32 13.59
N GLY A 106 -21.72 -2.15 12.57
CA GLY A 106 -21.49 -1.81 11.16
C GLY A 106 -20.08 -2.09 10.64
N ASP A 107 -19.06 -2.22 11.50
CA ASP A 107 -17.70 -2.58 11.06
C ASP A 107 -17.66 -3.99 10.46
N ILE A 108 -16.87 -4.17 9.40
CA ILE A 108 -16.64 -5.49 8.83
C ILE A 108 -15.29 -6.00 9.32
N VAL A 109 -15.26 -7.22 9.85
CA VAL A 109 -14.07 -7.81 10.45
C VAL A 109 -13.75 -9.15 9.85
N ALA A 110 -12.46 -9.48 9.82
CA ALA A 110 -11.96 -10.83 9.55
C ALA A 110 -11.61 -11.49 10.88
N PHE A 111 -12.05 -12.73 11.10
CA PHE A 111 -11.79 -13.48 12.34
C PHE A 111 -11.52 -14.96 12.06
N TRP A 112 -10.78 -15.58 12.95
CA TRP A 112 -10.44 -16.99 12.88
C TRP A 112 -11.49 -17.86 13.57
N GLN A 113 -12.06 -18.81 12.82
CA GLN A 113 -12.88 -19.89 13.37
C GLN A 113 -12.14 -21.22 13.10
N GLY A 114 -11.45 -21.71 14.11
CA GLY A 114 -10.52 -22.81 13.93
C GLY A 114 -9.43 -22.46 12.91
N ASN A 115 -9.34 -23.19 11.81
CA ASN A 115 -8.35 -22.96 10.75
C ASN A 115 -8.88 -22.13 9.57
N LYS A 116 -10.07 -21.54 9.69
CA LYS A 116 -10.70 -20.76 8.63
C LYS A 116 -10.77 -19.29 9.03
N LEU A 117 -10.35 -18.42 8.12
CA LEU A 117 -10.55 -16.98 8.26
C LEU A 117 -11.89 -16.61 7.63
N LEU A 118 -12.80 -16.12 8.43
CA LEU A 118 -14.14 -15.71 8.04
C LEU A 118 -14.26 -14.19 8.06
N ILE A 119 -15.17 -13.67 7.22
CA ILE A 119 -15.47 -12.24 7.15
C ILE A 119 -16.93 -12.04 7.50
N LYS A 120 -17.21 -11.17 8.47
CA LYS A 120 -18.57 -10.86 8.93
C LYS A 120 -18.67 -9.38 9.36
N ARG A 121 -19.90 -8.91 9.50
CA ARG A 121 -20.21 -7.58 10.00
C ARG A 121 -20.50 -7.65 11.49
N VAL A 122 -19.94 -6.68 12.22
CA VAL A 122 -20.24 -6.48 13.65
C VAL A 122 -21.66 -5.94 13.78
N ILE A 123 -22.48 -6.66 14.53
CA ILE A 123 -23.87 -6.28 14.85
C ILE A 123 -23.91 -5.67 16.26
N ALA A 124 -23.36 -6.36 17.22
CA ALA A 124 -23.34 -5.91 18.61
C ALA A 124 -21.98 -6.18 19.28
N GLY A 125 -21.66 -5.41 20.28
CA GLY A 125 -20.46 -5.55 21.10
C GLY A 125 -20.76 -6.10 22.51
N PRO A 126 -19.73 -6.17 23.34
CA PRO A 126 -19.81 -6.75 24.67
C PRO A 126 -20.97 -6.22 25.52
N GLY A 127 -21.71 -7.12 26.16
CA GLY A 127 -22.83 -6.82 27.07
C GLY A 127 -24.13 -6.39 26.40
N GLN A 128 -24.15 -6.12 25.09
CA GLN A 128 -25.36 -5.71 24.37
C GLN A 128 -26.31 -6.91 24.14
N TRP A 129 -27.59 -6.60 24.08
CA TRP A 129 -28.62 -7.60 23.78
C TRP A 129 -28.98 -7.57 22.30
N VAL A 130 -28.94 -8.74 21.67
CA VAL A 130 -29.34 -8.93 20.27
C VAL A 130 -30.63 -9.71 20.21
N ASP A 131 -31.63 -9.24 19.45
CA ASP A 131 -32.83 -9.99 19.12
C ASP A 131 -33.07 -9.97 17.62
N ILE A 132 -33.59 -11.06 17.08
CA ILE A 132 -33.84 -11.26 15.66
C ILE A 132 -35.27 -11.76 15.47
N ALA A 133 -36.09 -10.89 14.93
CA ALA A 133 -37.50 -11.19 14.66
C ALA A 133 -37.66 -12.27 13.57
N SER A 134 -38.83 -12.84 13.46
CA SER A 134 -39.15 -13.88 12.46
C SER A 134 -38.98 -13.41 11.01
N ASP A 135 -39.15 -12.13 10.76
CA ASP A 135 -38.93 -11.50 9.44
C ASP A 135 -37.45 -11.16 9.16
N GLY A 136 -36.53 -11.43 10.10
CA GLY A 136 -35.13 -11.17 9.99
C GLY A 136 -34.72 -9.75 10.43
N THR A 137 -35.64 -8.96 10.98
CA THR A 137 -35.28 -7.65 11.55
C THR A 137 -34.43 -7.85 12.80
N VAL A 138 -33.26 -7.22 12.81
CA VAL A 138 -32.30 -7.25 13.93
C VAL A 138 -32.49 -6.04 14.82
N SER A 139 -32.52 -6.25 16.12
CA SER A 139 -32.49 -5.19 17.12
C SER A 139 -31.35 -5.39 18.10
N VAL A 140 -30.75 -4.28 18.56
CA VAL A 140 -29.70 -4.25 19.58
C VAL A 140 -30.17 -3.34 20.68
N ASP A 141 -30.16 -3.86 21.93
CA ASP A 141 -30.67 -3.15 23.11
C ASP A 141 -32.09 -2.62 22.94
N GLY A 142 -32.92 -3.38 22.20
CA GLY A 142 -34.32 -3.04 21.89
C GLY A 142 -34.50 -2.02 20.78
N GLN A 143 -33.42 -1.53 20.12
CA GLN A 143 -33.47 -0.62 19.00
C GLN A 143 -33.24 -1.37 17.69
N SER A 144 -34.19 -1.27 16.74
CA SER A 144 -34.03 -1.87 15.42
C SER A 144 -32.85 -1.24 14.65
N LEU A 145 -31.99 -2.09 14.08
CA LEU A 145 -30.89 -1.62 13.25
C LEU A 145 -31.39 -1.22 11.85
N GLU A 146 -30.84 -0.12 11.36
CA GLU A 146 -30.99 0.27 9.95
C GLU A 146 -29.91 -0.42 9.12
N GLU A 147 -30.33 -1.36 8.28
CA GLU A 147 -29.44 -2.27 7.54
C GLU A 147 -29.58 -2.07 6.03
N SER A 148 -29.28 -0.85 5.58
CA SER A 148 -29.40 -0.46 4.16
C SER A 148 -28.44 -1.23 3.21
N TYR A 149 -27.46 -1.92 3.76
CA TYR A 149 -26.51 -2.76 3.01
C TYR A 149 -27.06 -4.14 2.62
N LEU A 150 -28.24 -4.53 3.13
CA LEU A 150 -28.87 -5.82 2.80
C LEU A 150 -29.71 -5.73 1.53
N ASN A 151 -29.67 -6.78 0.72
CA ASN A 151 -30.64 -6.96 -0.38
C ASN A 151 -32.02 -7.44 0.10
N GLY A 152 -32.10 -7.94 1.31
CA GLY A 152 -33.33 -8.42 1.94
C GLY A 152 -33.05 -8.89 3.35
N LYS A 153 -34.07 -8.78 4.20
CA LYS A 153 -34.02 -9.30 5.57
C LYS A 153 -34.38 -10.78 5.56
N ALA A 154 -33.64 -11.57 6.29
CA ALA A 154 -33.95 -12.97 6.53
C ALA A 154 -33.37 -13.40 7.88
N ARG A 155 -34.12 -14.23 8.61
CA ARG A 155 -33.63 -14.79 9.86
C ARG A 155 -32.46 -15.76 9.62
N GLY A 156 -32.51 -16.48 8.48
CA GLY A 156 -31.54 -17.50 8.12
C GLY A 156 -31.50 -18.64 9.14
N THR A 157 -30.42 -19.39 9.17
CA THR A 157 -30.19 -20.40 10.22
C THR A 157 -29.86 -19.73 11.54
N CYS A 158 -30.73 -19.93 12.53
CA CYS A 158 -30.57 -19.36 13.88
C CYS A 158 -30.99 -20.44 14.89
N ASP A 159 -30.00 -20.99 15.60
CA ASP A 159 -30.19 -22.06 16.57
C ASP A 159 -29.78 -21.66 18.01
N ILE A 160 -29.49 -20.37 18.22
CA ILE A 160 -29.28 -19.78 19.54
C ILE A 160 -30.59 -19.31 20.16
N GLU A 161 -30.60 -19.18 21.48
CA GLU A 161 -31.71 -18.56 22.19
C GLU A 161 -31.70 -17.03 21.99
N LEU A 162 -32.88 -16.46 21.76
CA LEU A 162 -33.08 -15.02 21.59
C LEU A 162 -34.11 -14.51 22.62
N PRO A 163 -33.97 -13.30 23.16
CA PRO A 163 -32.83 -12.39 22.94
C PRO A 163 -31.51 -12.92 23.56
N HIS A 164 -30.40 -12.70 22.84
CA HIS A 164 -29.06 -13.15 23.23
C HIS A 164 -28.23 -11.99 23.75
N GLN A 165 -27.59 -12.15 24.92
CA GLN A 165 -26.64 -11.17 25.43
C GLN A 165 -25.22 -11.54 25.01
N VAL A 166 -24.55 -10.61 24.35
CA VAL A 166 -23.15 -10.79 23.91
C VAL A 166 -22.22 -10.86 25.11
N GLU A 167 -21.37 -11.85 25.15
CA GLU A 167 -20.41 -12.07 26.24
C GLU A 167 -19.41 -10.89 26.34
N GLU A 168 -18.84 -10.71 27.54
CA GLU A 168 -17.79 -9.71 27.75
C GLU A 168 -16.57 -10.00 26.86
N SER A 169 -16.03 -8.93 26.22
CA SER A 169 -14.90 -9.03 25.30
C SER A 169 -15.19 -9.85 24.02
N HIS A 170 -16.46 -10.09 23.69
CA HIS A 170 -16.91 -10.75 22.47
C HIS A 170 -17.78 -9.83 21.62
N TRP A 171 -17.96 -10.19 20.36
CA TRP A 171 -18.80 -9.51 19.39
C TRP A 171 -19.74 -10.48 18.69
N PHE A 172 -20.97 -10.05 18.52
CA PHE A 172 -21.97 -10.75 17.72
C PHE A 172 -21.81 -10.31 16.26
N LEU A 173 -21.48 -11.26 15.39
CA LEU A 173 -21.15 -11.01 14.01
C LEU A 173 -22.17 -11.70 13.08
N MET A 174 -22.62 -11.00 12.01
CA MET A 174 -23.49 -11.57 10.99
C MET A 174 -22.95 -11.33 9.59
N GLY A 175 -23.25 -12.24 8.67
CA GLY A 175 -23.02 -12.01 7.26
C GLY A 175 -24.08 -11.13 6.63
N ASP A 176 -23.74 -10.40 5.59
CA ASP A 176 -24.69 -9.54 4.88
C ASP A 176 -25.65 -10.39 4.01
N ASN A 177 -25.22 -11.56 3.56
CA ASN A 177 -26.12 -12.55 2.97
C ASN A 177 -26.80 -13.37 4.08
N ARG A 178 -27.88 -12.84 4.62
CA ARG A 178 -28.57 -13.37 5.80
C ARG A 178 -29.04 -14.80 5.66
N ASP A 179 -29.47 -15.21 4.48
CA ASP A 179 -30.01 -16.57 4.23
C ASP A 179 -28.91 -17.64 4.26
N SER A 180 -27.74 -17.35 3.69
CA SER A 180 -26.69 -18.35 3.46
C SER A 180 -25.49 -18.23 4.39
N SER A 181 -25.45 -17.22 5.26
CA SER A 181 -24.33 -16.99 6.15
C SER A 181 -24.34 -17.90 7.36
N LEU A 182 -23.23 -18.59 7.61
CA LEU A 182 -22.93 -19.21 8.88
C LEU A 182 -22.18 -18.19 9.75
N ASP A 183 -22.77 -17.80 10.88
CA ASP A 183 -22.29 -16.71 11.72
C ASP A 183 -22.76 -16.84 13.18
N SER A 184 -22.70 -15.80 14.00
CA SER A 184 -23.04 -15.85 15.43
C SER A 184 -24.45 -16.30 15.75
N ARG A 185 -25.36 -16.32 14.77
CA ARG A 185 -26.71 -16.91 14.92
C ARG A 185 -26.69 -18.41 15.12
N THR A 186 -25.56 -19.07 14.86
CA THR A 186 -25.42 -20.51 15.04
C THR A 186 -24.47 -20.82 16.21
N ALA A 187 -24.88 -21.75 17.07
CA ALA A 187 -24.10 -22.15 18.24
C ALA A 187 -22.70 -22.67 17.89
N SER A 188 -22.48 -23.13 16.64
CA SER A 188 -21.15 -23.57 16.17
C SER A 188 -20.15 -22.42 15.97
N ILE A 189 -20.61 -21.19 15.81
CA ILE A 189 -19.80 -19.98 15.75
C ILE A 189 -19.91 -19.23 17.07
N GLY A 190 -21.13 -18.88 17.50
CA GLY A 190 -21.40 -18.12 18.73
C GLY A 190 -20.82 -16.70 18.68
N ASP A 191 -20.63 -16.13 19.85
CA ASP A 191 -19.96 -14.84 20.00
C ASP A 191 -18.45 -15.00 19.72
N VAL A 192 -17.88 -14.03 19.01
CA VAL A 192 -16.48 -14.04 18.57
C VAL A 192 -15.61 -13.24 19.54
N ALA A 193 -14.63 -13.89 20.13
CA ALA A 193 -13.71 -13.27 21.07
C ALA A 193 -12.75 -12.28 20.38
N LYS A 194 -12.28 -11.28 21.12
CA LYS A 194 -11.37 -10.25 20.61
C LYS A 194 -10.10 -10.84 19.97
N ASP A 195 -9.52 -11.85 20.57
CA ASP A 195 -8.29 -12.50 20.13
C ASP A 195 -8.47 -13.34 18.85
N GLN A 196 -9.70 -13.71 18.51
CA GLN A 196 -10.02 -14.35 17.24
C GLN A 196 -10.08 -13.33 16.09
N ILE A 197 -10.29 -12.03 16.35
CA ILE A 197 -10.44 -11.02 15.31
C ILE A 197 -9.06 -10.57 14.80
N GLU A 198 -8.77 -10.90 13.55
CA GLU A 198 -7.52 -10.53 12.86
C GLU A 198 -7.44 -9.02 12.57
N GLY A 199 -8.57 -8.40 12.23
CA GLY A 199 -8.63 -6.99 11.95
C GLY A 199 -9.92 -6.53 11.28
N LYS A 200 -10.02 -5.20 11.09
CA LYS A 200 -11.13 -4.53 10.44
C LYS A 200 -10.85 -4.35 8.96
N ILE A 201 -11.83 -4.66 8.12
CA ILE A 201 -11.75 -4.46 6.67
C ILE A 201 -12.08 -3.01 6.36
N LEU A 202 -11.20 -2.34 5.64
CA LEU A 202 -11.38 -0.94 5.30
C LEU A 202 -11.50 -0.67 3.81
N PHE A 203 -10.77 -1.43 2.97
CA PHE A 203 -10.56 -1.04 1.60
C PHE A 203 -10.55 -2.22 0.65
N ARG A 204 -11.24 -2.08 -0.50
CA ARG A 204 -11.19 -3.02 -1.63
C ARG A 204 -10.18 -2.53 -2.65
N ILE A 205 -9.23 -3.39 -3.02
CA ILE A 205 -8.20 -3.08 -4.01
C ILE A 205 -8.42 -3.78 -5.36
N TRP A 206 -9.29 -4.79 -5.40
CA TRP A 206 -9.64 -5.50 -6.62
C TRP A 206 -11.10 -5.97 -6.56
N PRO A 207 -11.84 -5.92 -7.68
CA PRO A 207 -11.44 -5.50 -9.02
C PRO A 207 -11.32 -3.97 -9.15
N MET A 208 -10.57 -3.51 -10.17
CA MET A 208 -10.22 -2.09 -10.33
C MET A 208 -11.42 -1.16 -10.55
N ASN A 209 -12.54 -1.68 -11.03
CA ASN A 209 -13.78 -0.92 -11.22
C ASN A 209 -14.57 -0.68 -9.92
N SER A 210 -14.22 -1.37 -8.83
CA SER A 210 -14.88 -1.24 -7.52
C SER A 210 -13.89 -0.94 -6.37
N VAL A 211 -12.72 -0.40 -6.72
CA VAL A 211 -11.72 0.05 -5.73
C VAL A 211 -12.30 1.16 -4.87
N GLY A 212 -12.23 1.00 -3.53
CA GLY A 212 -12.75 1.99 -2.60
C GLY A 212 -12.89 1.50 -1.17
N ILE A 213 -13.37 2.40 -0.32
CA ILE A 213 -13.69 2.09 1.08
C ILE A 213 -14.93 1.21 1.11
N ILE A 214 -14.92 0.19 1.97
CA ILE A 214 -16.05 -0.70 2.21
C ILE A 214 -16.74 -0.23 3.50
N GLN A 215 -18.04 -0.01 3.41
CA GLN A 215 -18.89 0.43 4.53
C GLN A 215 -20.02 -0.56 4.79
#